data_09c632f27635642af8057f71705ab6ae
#
_entry.id   09c632f27635642af8057f71705ab6ae
#
_cell.length_a   1.000
_cell.length_b   1.000
_cell.length_c   1.000
_cell.angle_alpha   90.00
_cell.angle_beta   90.00
_cell.angle_gamma   90.00
#
_symmetry.space_group_name_H-M   'P 1'
#
loop_
_entity.id
_entity.type
_entity.pdbx_description
1 polymer ?
#
loop_
_entity_poly.entity_id
_entity_poly.type
_entity_poly.pdbx_seq_one_letter_code
_entity_poly.pdbx_strand_id
1 'polypeptide(L)'
;MHKLVIVGTCAFDEIESPFGKTGKILGGAGTFIGLAASNFEVDQAIVSVVGSDFPQEYIDLLKNRGINMEGLEVVKDGKTFFWKGRYHNDLNSRDTLITELNTLADFNPVVPEAY
;
A
#
# COMPACT_ATOMS: atom_id res chain seq x y z
N MET A 1 6.01 -24.91 -1.58
CA MET A 1 5.95 -23.48 -1.19
C MET A 1 4.50 -23.07 -1.01
N HIS A 2 4.21 -22.41 0.07
CA HIS A 2 2.87 -21.87 0.32
C HIS A 2 2.61 -20.66 -0.54
N LYS A 3 1.36 -20.47 -0.91
CA LYS A 3 0.91 -19.28 -1.62
C LYS A 3 0.16 -18.36 -0.66
N LEU A 4 0.42 -17.06 -0.78
CA LEU A 4 -0.22 -16.03 0.00
C LEU A 4 -0.78 -14.97 -0.93
N VAL A 5 -2.07 -14.70 -0.84
CA VAL A 5 -2.65 -13.55 -1.54
C VAL A 5 -3.03 -12.50 -0.51
N ILE A 6 -2.64 -11.28 -0.78
CA ILE A 6 -2.89 -10.13 0.09
C ILE A 6 -3.85 -9.19 -0.64
N VAL A 7 -5.05 -9.04 -0.11
CA VAL A 7 -6.02 -8.07 -0.64
C VAL A 7 -6.03 -6.89 0.32
N GLY A 8 -5.45 -5.78 -0.10
CA GLY A 8 -5.29 -4.64 0.77
C GLY A 8 -4.81 -3.41 0.05
N THR A 9 -4.48 -2.37 0.80
CA THR A 9 -4.09 -1.09 0.22
C THR A 9 -2.62 -1.02 -0.12
N CYS A 10 -2.33 -0.44 -1.29
CA CYS A 10 -1.08 0.23 -1.59
C CYS A 10 -1.44 1.71 -1.63
N ALA A 11 -0.77 2.52 -0.84
CA ALA A 11 -1.27 3.84 -0.53
C ALA A 11 -0.14 4.84 -0.32
N PHE A 12 -0.52 6.11 -0.18
CA PHE A 12 0.36 7.14 0.32
C PHE A 12 0.01 7.44 1.77
N ASP A 13 1.02 7.53 2.60
CA ASP A 13 0.90 8.02 3.98
C ASP A 13 1.71 9.31 4.12
N GLU A 14 1.22 10.22 4.96
CA GLU A 14 1.95 11.41 5.36
C GLU A 14 1.85 11.52 6.87
N ILE A 15 2.99 11.64 7.54
CA ILE A 15 3.05 11.51 8.99
C ILE A 15 3.66 12.77 9.60
N GLU A 16 2.98 13.31 10.61
CA GLU A 16 3.49 14.37 11.48
C GLU A 16 3.74 13.80 12.87
N SER A 17 4.79 14.25 13.51
CA SER A 17 5.08 13.94 14.91
C SER A 17 5.76 15.13 15.57
N PRO A 18 5.93 15.13 16.91
CA PRO A 18 6.72 16.18 17.57
C PRO A 18 8.17 16.25 17.09
N PHE A 19 8.65 15.18 16.43
CA PHE A 19 10.03 15.05 15.99
C PHE A 19 10.22 15.41 14.51
N GLY A 20 9.15 15.61 13.76
CA GLY A 20 9.25 15.98 12.35
C GLY A 20 8.04 15.57 11.53
N LYS A 21 8.15 15.78 10.23
CA LYS A 21 7.10 15.48 9.25
C LYS A 21 7.69 14.72 8.08
N THR A 22 6.90 13.82 7.50
CA THR A 22 7.22 13.24 6.20
C THR A 22 6.45 13.98 5.11
N GLY A 23 6.90 13.85 3.86
CA GLY A 23 5.99 14.05 2.73
C GLY A 23 5.17 12.79 2.49
N LYS A 24 4.56 12.68 1.32
CA LYS A 24 3.87 11.44 0.92
C LYS A 24 4.89 10.32 0.74
N ILE A 25 4.70 9.24 1.47
CA ILE A 25 5.54 8.04 1.42
C ILE A 25 4.70 6.82 1.11
N LEU A 26 5.35 5.76 0.64
CA LEU A 26 4.67 4.50 0.38
C LEU A 26 4.14 3.92 1.69
N GLY A 27 2.86 3.58 1.70
CA GLY A 27 2.16 3.02 2.84
C GLY A 27 1.09 2.02 2.40
N GLY A 28 0.16 1.78 3.33
CA GLY A 28 -0.93 0.85 3.12
C GLY A 28 -0.67 -0.53 3.67
N ALA A 29 -1.73 -1.17 4.19
CA ALA A 29 -1.62 -2.48 4.82
C ALA A 29 -1.10 -3.54 3.85
N GLY A 30 -1.56 -3.52 2.60
CA GLY A 30 -1.09 -4.49 1.59
C GLY A 30 0.40 -4.38 1.35
N THR A 31 0.92 -3.17 1.26
CA THR A 31 2.35 -2.91 1.10
C THR A 31 3.16 -3.50 2.27
N PHE A 32 2.78 -3.18 3.49
CA PHE A 32 3.53 -3.61 4.67
C PHE A 32 3.47 -5.12 4.88
N ILE A 33 2.31 -5.73 4.66
CA ILE A 33 2.16 -7.19 4.75
C ILE A 33 3.05 -7.87 3.70
N GLY A 34 3.03 -7.38 2.47
CA GLY A 34 3.85 -7.92 1.40
C GLY A 34 5.35 -7.83 1.67
N LEU A 35 5.80 -6.68 2.16
CA LEU A 35 7.20 -6.48 2.49
C LEU A 35 7.64 -7.37 3.65
N ALA A 36 6.81 -7.50 4.68
CA ALA A 36 7.10 -8.38 5.81
C ALA A 36 7.15 -9.85 5.37
N ALA A 37 6.18 -10.30 4.58
CA ALA A 37 6.12 -11.67 4.08
C ALA A 37 7.26 -12.00 3.13
N SER A 38 7.83 -11.00 2.45
CA SER A 38 8.95 -11.21 1.52
C SER A 38 10.24 -11.69 2.20
N ASN A 39 10.29 -11.65 3.52
CA ASN A 39 11.41 -12.20 4.29
C ASN A 39 11.29 -13.71 4.52
N PHE A 40 10.23 -14.33 4.05
CA PHE A 40 9.97 -15.76 4.21
C PHE A 40 9.86 -16.42 2.83
N GLU A 41 10.04 -17.73 2.79
CA GLU A 41 9.87 -18.49 1.55
C GLU A 41 8.38 -18.69 1.25
N VAL A 42 7.77 -17.71 0.63
CA VAL A 42 6.36 -17.73 0.27
C VAL A 42 6.18 -17.14 -1.13
N ASP A 43 5.33 -17.78 -1.92
CA ASP A 43 4.90 -17.28 -3.22
C ASP A 43 3.71 -16.37 -2.98
N GLN A 44 3.89 -15.07 -3.16
CA GLN A 44 2.87 -14.11 -2.76
C GLN A 44 2.49 -13.15 -3.88
N ALA A 45 1.23 -12.70 -3.80
CA ALA A 45 0.69 -11.68 -4.68
C ALA A 45 -0.07 -10.64 -3.88
N ILE A 46 0.00 -9.39 -4.33
CA ILE A 46 -0.82 -8.30 -3.81
C ILE A 46 -1.93 -8.01 -4.80
N VAL A 47 -3.15 -7.93 -4.29
CA VAL A 47 -4.33 -7.49 -5.04
C VAL A 47 -4.75 -6.15 -4.44
N SER A 48 -4.63 -5.09 -5.24
CA SER A 48 -4.84 -3.74 -4.78
C SER A 48 -5.24 -2.81 -5.93
N VAL A 49 -5.48 -1.56 -5.62
CA VAL A 49 -5.78 -0.54 -6.60
C VAL A 49 -5.03 0.74 -6.24
N VAL A 50 -4.48 1.37 -7.26
CA VAL A 50 -3.83 2.69 -7.14
C VAL A 50 -4.28 3.56 -8.30
N GLY A 51 -4.02 4.86 -8.20
CA GLY A 51 -4.18 5.77 -9.32
C GLY A 51 -2.91 5.87 -10.15
N SER A 52 -3.01 6.61 -11.24
CA SER A 52 -1.85 6.89 -12.11
C SER A 52 -0.79 7.76 -11.44
N ASP A 53 -1.10 8.35 -10.29
CA ASP A 53 -0.15 9.10 -9.46
C ASP A 53 0.80 8.21 -8.65
N PHE A 54 0.56 6.89 -8.63
CA PHE A 54 1.41 5.96 -7.88
C PHE A 54 2.72 5.73 -8.63
N PRO A 55 3.89 6.05 -8.04
CA PRO A 55 5.16 5.95 -8.77
C PRO A 55 5.49 4.54 -9.20
N GLN A 56 6.01 4.41 -10.42
CA GLN A 56 6.47 3.12 -10.93
C GLN A 56 7.58 2.54 -10.04
N GLU A 57 8.41 3.39 -9.46
CA GLU A 57 9.48 2.94 -8.55
C GLU A 57 8.96 2.14 -7.34
N TYR A 58 7.75 2.44 -6.86
CA TYR A 58 7.14 1.69 -5.77
C TYR A 58 6.66 0.32 -6.23
N ILE A 59 6.10 0.24 -7.44
CA ILE A 59 5.73 -1.04 -8.04
C ILE A 59 6.98 -1.90 -8.25
N ASP A 60 8.05 -1.31 -8.76
CA ASP A 60 9.31 -2.02 -8.99
C ASP A 60 9.93 -2.50 -7.68
N LEU A 61 9.85 -1.71 -6.62
CA LEU A 61 10.33 -2.10 -5.30
C LEU A 61 9.62 -3.37 -4.82
N LEU A 62 8.31 -3.43 -4.97
CA LEU A 62 7.53 -4.60 -4.55
C LEU A 62 7.84 -5.81 -5.42
N LYS A 63 7.97 -5.62 -6.73
CA LYS A 63 8.38 -6.71 -7.66
C LYS A 63 9.77 -7.24 -7.33
N ASN A 64 10.71 -6.37 -6.99
CA ASN A 64 12.08 -6.75 -6.66
C ASN A 64 12.15 -7.54 -5.34
N ARG A 65 11.12 -7.47 -4.52
CA ARG A 65 11.00 -8.30 -3.31
C ARG A 65 10.29 -9.63 -3.59
N GLY A 66 10.05 -9.96 -4.86
CA GLY A 66 9.43 -11.21 -5.25
C GLY A 66 7.91 -11.25 -5.15
N ILE A 67 7.27 -10.08 -5.10
CA ILE A 67 5.82 -10.00 -4.99
C ILE A 67 5.21 -9.93 -6.38
N ASN A 68 4.25 -10.83 -6.66
CA ASN A 68 3.48 -10.78 -7.89
C ASN A 68 2.49 -9.62 -7.84
N MET A 69 2.59 -8.70 -8.79
CA MET A 69 1.78 -7.49 -8.86
C MET A 69 0.73 -7.53 -9.98
N GLU A 70 0.42 -8.71 -10.55
CA GLU A 70 -0.60 -8.82 -11.60
C GLU A 70 -1.98 -8.36 -11.12
N GLY A 71 -2.26 -8.50 -9.84
CA GLY A 71 -3.52 -8.09 -9.23
C GLY A 71 -3.60 -6.61 -8.89
N LEU A 72 -2.57 -5.82 -9.20
CA LEU A 72 -2.60 -4.38 -8.98
C LEU A 72 -3.28 -3.69 -10.15
N GLU A 73 -4.41 -3.02 -9.88
CA GLU A 73 -5.09 -2.18 -10.85
C GLU A 73 -4.55 -0.76 -10.76
N VAL A 74 -4.16 -0.19 -11.89
CA VAL A 74 -3.75 1.22 -11.99
C VAL A 74 -4.83 1.96 -12.75
N VAL A 75 -5.57 2.82 -12.05
CA VAL A 75 -6.68 3.58 -12.65
C VAL A 75 -6.12 4.83 -13.33
N LYS A 76 -6.30 4.90 -14.66
CA LYS A 76 -5.90 6.07 -15.44
C LYS A 76 -6.61 7.32 -14.92
N ASP A 77 -5.84 8.39 -14.71
CA ASP A 77 -6.33 9.67 -14.18
C ASP A 77 -6.95 9.56 -12.77
N GLY A 78 -6.77 8.41 -12.11
CA GLY A 78 -7.19 8.23 -10.73
C GLY A 78 -6.13 8.69 -9.73
N LYS A 79 -6.55 8.79 -8.47
CA LYS A 79 -5.66 9.09 -7.36
C LYS A 79 -5.59 7.92 -6.40
N THR A 80 -4.40 7.66 -5.90
CA THR A 80 -4.15 6.61 -4.91
C THR A 80 -4.71 7.00 -3.56
N PHE A 81 -5.16 6.00 -2.78
CA PHE A 81 -5.59 6.18 -1.39
C PHE A 81 -4.54 6.96 -0.61
N PHE A 82 -4.98 7.94 0.16
CA PHE A 82 -4.11 8.81 0.94
C PHE A 82 -4.58 8.89 2.38
N TRP A 83 -3.65 8.72 3.32
CA TRP A 83 -3.87 8.88 4.75
C TRP A 83 -2.84 9.83 5.32
N LYS A 84 -3.29 10.80 6.14
CA LYS A 84 -2.42 11.69 6.88
C LYS A 84 -2.76 11.61 8.35
N GLY A 85 -1.74 11.40 9.18
CA GLY A 85 -1.90 11.31 10.62
C GLY A 85 -0.88 12.12 11.39
N ARG A 86 -1.26 12.47 12.62
CA ARG A 86 -0.37 13.13 13.57
C ARG A 86 -0.19 12.22 14.78
N TYR A 87 1.05 11.86 15.07
CA TYR A 87 1.40 11.10 16.25
C TYR A 87 1.70 12.04 17.42
N HIS A 88 1.33 11.57 18.62
CA HIS A 88 1.59 12.28 19.86
C HIS A 88 3.00 11.97 20.40
N ASN A 89 3.37 12.62 21.53
CA ASN A 89 4.72 12.50 22.10
C ASN A 89 5.13 11.06 22.42
N ASP A 90 4.19 10.22 22.83
CA ASP A 90 4.45 8.82 23.16
C ASP A 90 4.51 7.91 21.95
N LEU A 91 4.15 8.42 20.76
CA LEU A 91 4.08 7.69 19.48
C LEU A 91 3.12 6.49 19.48
N ASN A 92 2.37 6.27 20.55
CA ASN A 92 1.36 5.23 20.64
C ASN A 92 -0.03 5.73 20.32
N SER A 93 -0.26 7.03 20.45
CA SER A 93 -1.52 7.69 20.12
C SER A 93 -1.37 8.52 18.86
N ARG A 94 -2.40 8.50 18.03
CA ARG A 94 -2.41 9.31 16.80
C ARG A 94 -3.80 9.83 16.51
N ASP A 95 -3.85 10.95 15.81
CA ASP A 95 -5.06 11.49 15.24
C ASP A 95 -5.01 11.34 13.72
N THR A 96 -6.08 10.87 13.14
CA THR A 96 -6.23 10.88 11.68
C THR A 96 -6.65 12.28 11.25
N LEU A 97 -5.82 12.92 10.42
CA LEU A 97 -6.10 14.26 9.91
C LEU A 97 -6.85 14.22 8.59
N ILE A 98 -6.45 13.34 7.69
CA ILE A 98 -7.03 13.22 6.35
C ILE A 98 -7.11 11.74 5.99
N THR A 99 -8.25 11.34 5.41
CA THR A 99 -8.40 10.05 4.76
C THR A 99 -9.11 10.29 3.43
N GLU A 100 -8.43 10.01 2.33
CA GLU A 100 -9.00 10.12 0.99
C GLU A 100 -9.02 8.73 0.34
N LEU A 101 -10.20 8.14 0.19
CA LEU A 101 -10.34 6.80 -0.39
C LEU A 101 -9.88 6.76 -1.84
N ASN A 102 -10.21 7.81 -2.61
CA ASN A 102 -9.85 7.90 -4.03
C ASN A 102 -10.21 6.61 -4.79
N THR A 103 -9.26 5.99 -5.49
CA THR A 103 -9.53 4.76 -6.26
C THR A 103 -10.00 3.59 -5.41
N LEU A 104 -9.70 3.57 -4.12
CA LEU A 104 -10.14 2.49 -3.23
C LEU A 104 -11.67 2.43 -3.10
N ALA A 105 -12.35 3.56 -3.23
CA ALA A 105 -13.81 3.63 -3.09
C ALA A 105 -14.56 2.73 -4.09
N ASP A 106 -13.97 2.53 -5.28
CA ASP A 106 -14.56 1.74 -6.36
C ASP A 106 -13.80 0.44 -6.62
N PHE A 107 -12.98 0.02 -5.67
CA PHE A 107 -12.12 -1.16 -5.85
C PHE A 107 -12.95 -2.43 -5.94
N ASN A 108 -12.72 -3.19 -6.99
CA ASN A 108 -13.31 -4.52 -7.20
C ASN A 108 -12.15 -5.52 -7.38
N PRO A 109 -11.74 -6.17 -6.30
CA PRO A 109 -10.56 -7.02 -6.35
C PRO A 109 -10.75 -8.24 -7.23
N VAL A 110 -9.73 -8.53 -8.05
CA VAL A 110 -9.68 -9.72 -8.89
C VAL A 110 -8.41 -10.48 -8.54
N VAL A 111 -8.59 -11.66 -7.96
CA VAL A 111 -7.45 -12.50 -7.57
C VAL A 111 -6.89 -13.19 -8.81
N PRO A 112 -5.57 -13.12 -9.06
CA PRO A 112 -4.95 -13.84 -10.17
C PRO A 112 -5.23 -15.34 -10.08
N GLU A 113 -5.45 -15.97 -11.23
CA GLU A 113 -5.85 -17.37 -11.30
C GLU A 113 -4.87 -18.31 -10.60
N ALA A 114 -3.57 -17.99 -10.62
CA ALA A 114 -2.52 -18.78 -9.99
C ALA A 114 -2.57 -18.74 -8.46
N TYR A 115 -3.37 -17.89 -7.89
CA TYR A 115 -3.54 -17.68 -6.45
C TYR A 115 -4.99 -17.90 -6.04
#